data_f4cf1719e98d0245f63e4ff17a93cf0f
#
_entry.id   f4cf1719e98d0245f63e4ff17a93cf0f
#
_cell.length_a   1.000
_cell.length_b   1.000
_cell.length_c   1.000
_cell.angle_alpha   90.00
_cell.angle_beta   90.00
_cell.angle_gamma   90.00
#
_symmetry.space_group_name_H-M   'P 1'
#
loop_
_entity.id
_entity.type
_entity.pdbx_description
1 polymer ?
#
loop_
_entity_poly.entity_id
_entity_poly.type
_entity_poly.pdbx_seq_one_letter_code
_entity_poly.pdbx_strand_id
1 'polypeptide(L)'
;EISVEVEDENRFEPQNIPLNIVYEDDDIIVINKPKDLVVHPGAGNPDGTVLNALLYHYPPIAEVPRAGIVHRLDKDTTGLMVVAKTIPAQTKLVRDLQKRKITREYEAVASGIMTKGGTVDQPMARHATKRTLMAVHPMGKPAVTHYRIMENFRNYTRLRLRLETGRTHQIRVHMAHIAHPLLGD
;
A
#
# COMPACT_ATOMS: atom_id res chain seq x y z
N GLU A 1 -27.36 -2.56 34.87
CA GLU A 1 -26.59 -1.79 33.87
C GLU A 1 -25.21 -2.44 33.74
N ILE A 2 -25.02 -3.13 32.63
CA ILE A 2 -23.69 -3.65 32.27
C ILE A 2 -23.03 -2.56 31.45
N SER A 3 -22.15 -1.78 32.08
CA SER A 3 -21.23 -0.92 31.35
C SER A 3 -20.18 -1.81 30.72
N VAL A 4 -20.28 -2.07 29.44
CA VAL A 4 -19.19 -2.63 28.66
C VAL A 4 -18.21 -1.49 28.47
N GLU A 5 -17.13 -1.48 29.22
CA GLU A 5 -15.95 -0.71 28.88
C GLU A 5 -15.47 -1.25 27.53
N VAL A 6 -15.77 -0.50 26.47
CA VAL A 6 -15.06 -0.68 25.20
C VAL A 6 -13.64 -0.23 25.48
N GLU A 7 -12.76 -1.19 25.73
CA GLU A 7 -11.33 -0.94 25.73
C GLU A 7 -11.01 -0.29 24.39
N ASP A 8 -10.51 0.92 24.47
CA ASP A 8 -10.00 1.71 23.34
C ASP A 8 -8.69 1.05 22.88
N GLU A 9 -8.86 -0.12 22.24
CA GLU A 9 -7.76 -0.97 21.78
C GLU A 9 -7.00 -0.31 20.66
N ASN A 10 -6.44 0.83 20.73
CA ASN A 10 -5.52 1.34 19.70
C ASN A 10 -5.42 2.87 19.69
N ARG A 11 -5.10 3.48 20.82
CA ARG A 11 -4.57 4.83 20.79
C ARG A 11 -3.09 4.78 20.45
N PHE A 12 -2.78 5.04 19.19
CA PHE A 12 -1.40 5.20 18.76
C PHE A 12 -0.85 6.56 19.17
N GLU A 13 0.44 6.61 19.45
CA GLU A 13 1.14 7.82 19.85
C GLU A 13 1.42 8.74 18.65
N PRO A 14 1.10 10.04 18.74
CA PRO A 14 1.64 11.02 17.79
C PRO A 14 3.16 11.07 17.88
N GLN A 15 3.85 11.04 16.77
CA GLN A 15 5.30 11.08 16.71
C GLN A 15 5.76 12.11 15.67
N ASN A 16 6.74 12.92 16.02
CA ASN A 16 7.33 13.91 15.13
C ASN A 16 8.23 13.24 14.10
N ILE A 17 7.61 12.61 13.11
CA ILE A 17 8.29 11.98 11.99
C ILE A 17 8.08 12.88 10.77
N PRO A 18 9.15 13.31 10.08
CA PRO A 18 9.03 14.13 8.89
C PRO A 18 8.20 13.44 7.81
N LEU A 19 7.21 14.13 7.27
CA LEU A 19 6.43 13.71 6.11
C LEU A 19 6.75 14.65 4.94
N ASN A 20 7.02 14.08 3.77
CA ASN A 20 7.08 14.85 2.54
C ASN A 20 5.67 15.07 2.02
N ILE A 21 5.05 16.18 2.41
CA ILE A 21 3.70 16.55 1.99
C ILE A 21 3.77 17.23 0.64
N VAL A 22 3.16 16.61 -0.35
CA VAL A 22 3.12 17.10 -1.74
C VAL A 22 1.92 18.02 -1.96
N TYR A 23 0.81 17.74 -1.29
CA TYR A 23 -0.42 18.51 -1.35
C TYR A 23 -1.22 18.31 -0.07
N GLU A 24 -1.86 19.37 0.38
CA GLU A 24 -2.78 19.31 1.51
C GLU A 24 -3.86 20.37 1.38
N ASP A 25 -5.11 19.98 1.65
CA ASP A 25 -6.23 20.89 1.79
C ASP A 25 -7.05 20.50 3.04
N ASP A 26 -8.30 20.97 3.13
CA ASP A 26 -9.16 20.65 4.28
C ASP A 26 -9.63 19.21 4.31
N ASP A 27 -9.56 18.49 3.21
CA ASP A 27 -10.12 17.16 3.03
C ASP A 27 -9.09 16.05 2.94
N ILE A 28 -7.94 16.31 2.33
CA ILE A 28 -6.91 15.30 2.06
C ILE A 28 -5.50 15.80 2.34
N ILE A 29 -4.62 14.83 2.58
CA ILE A 29 -3.17 15.00 2.57
C ILE A 29 -2.60 14.03 1.54
N VAL A 30 -1.73 14.52 0.66
CA VAL A 30 -0.95 13.66 -0.25
C VAL A 30 0.51 13.71 0.18
N ILE A 31 1.06 12.56 0.49
CA ILE A 31 2.47 12.42 0.89
C ILE A 31 3.25 11.66 -0.18
N ASN A 32 4.54 11.95 -0.27
CA ASN A 32 5.51 11.12 -0.98
C ASN A 32 6.25 10.27 0.06
N LYS A 33 5.83 9.03 0.23
CA LYS A 33 6.39 8.14 1.24
C LYS A 33 7.84 7.76 0.91
N PRO A 34 8.79 7.95 1.83
CA PRO A 34 10.16 7.48 1.63
C PRO A 34 10.26 5.95 1.79
N LYS A 35 11.39 5.40 1.37
CA LYS A 35 11.80 4.04 1.69
C LYS A 35 11.96 3.86 3.21
N ASP A 36 11.85 2.64 3.70
CA ASP A 36 12.03 2.25 5.11
C ASP A 36 10.97 2.82 6.08
N LEU A 37 9.84 3.30 5.58
CA LEU A 37 8.75 3.80 6.40
C LEU A 37 7.50 2.92 6.24
N VAL A 38 7.12 2.26 7.32
CA VAL A 38 5.90 1.46 7.39
C VAL A 38 4.68 2.37 7.48
N VAL A 39 3.60 2.03 6.81
CA VAL A 39 2.40 2.87 6.76
C VAL A 39 1.61 2.81 8.05
N HIS A 40 1.33 1.61 8.56
CA HIS A 40 0.45 1.40 9.71
C HIS A 40 1.14 0.51 10.76
N PRO A 41 0.99 0.79 12.07
CA PRO A 41 1.53 -0.07 13.11
C PRO A 41 1.03 -1.51 13.01
N GLY A 42 1.91 -2.44 13.32
CA GLY A 42 1.63 -3.87 13.29
C GLY A 42 2.73 -4.66 13.99
N ALA A 43 2.67 -5.98 13.85
CA ALA A 43 3.67 -6.86 14.42
C ALA A 43 5.08 -6.51 13.91
N GLY A 44 6.03 -6.31 14.83
CA GLY A 44 7.40 -5.90 14.52
C GLY A 44 7.59 -4.39 14.29
N ASN A 45 6.51 -3.61 14.14
CA ASN A 45 6.54 -2.16 13.98
C ASN A 45 5.40 -1.53 14.80
N PRO A 46 5.53 -1.45 16.14
CA PRO A 46 4.45 -0.94 17.00
C PRO A 46 4.22 0.56 16.86
N ASP A 47 5.22 1.28 16.39
CA ASP A 47 5.20 2.74 16.15
C ASP A 47 6.18 3.12 15.03
N GLY A 48 6.49 4.41 14.90
CA GLY A 48 7.43 4.91 13.89
C GLY A 48 6.87 4.83 12.49
N THR A 49 5.55 4.88 12.33
CA THR A 49 4.85 4.69 11.05
C THR A 49 4.27 5.99 10.50
N VAL A 50 3.78 5.94 9.27
CA VAL A 50 3.04 7.06 8.66
C VAL A 50 1.87 7.48 9.54
N LEU A 51 1.13 6.53 10.13
CA LEU A 51 0.01 6.82 11.02
C LEU A 51 0.45 7.69 12.22
N ASN A 52 1.55 7.33 12.87
CA ASN A 52 2.10 8.10 13.99
C ASN A 52 2.48 9.52 13.56
N ALA A 53 3.06 9.66 12.37
CA ALA A 53 3.42 10.95 11.79
C ALA A 53 2.19 11.81 11.48
N LEU A 54 1.12 11.21 10.96
CA LEU A 54 -0.14 11.91 10.66
C LEU A 54 -0.82 12.42 11.93
N LEU A 55 -0.82 11.64 13.00
CA LEU A 55 -1.37 12.06 14.28
C LEU A 55 -0.65 13.28 14.85
N TYR A 56 0.65 13.37 14.63
CA TYR A 56 1.45 14.53 15.05
C TYR A 56 1.20 15.74 14.15
N HIS A 57 1.17 15.53 12.83
CA HIS A 57 0.99 16.59 11.84
C HIS A 57 -0.40 17.23 11.89
N TYR A 58 -1.42 16.42 12.04
CA TYR A 58 -2.82 16.88 12.10
C TYR A 58 -3.58 16.10 13.18
N PRO A 59 -3.50 16.54 14.46
CA PRO A 59 -4.12 15.82 15.58
C PRO A 59 -5.60 15.46 15.40
N PRO A 60 -6.47 16.28 14.79
CA PRO A 60 -7.87 15.92 14.57
C PRO A 60 -8.07 14.66 13.72
N ILE A 61 -7.05 14.19 13.02
CA ILE A 61 -7.13 12.97 12.21
C ILE A 61 -7.33 11.70 13.08
N ALA A 62 -7.09 11.79 14.38
CA ALA A 62 -7.36 10.72 15.33
C ALA A 62 -8.85 10.31 15.35
N GLU A 63 -9.77 11.21 14.98
CA GLU A 63 -11.21 10.95 14.90
C GLU A 63 -11.59 10.21 13.60
N VAL A 64 -10.69 10.10 12.64
CA VAL A 64 -10.90 9.38 11.39
C VAL A 64 -10.38 7.97 11.55
N PRO A 65 -11.17 6.93 11.21
CA PRO A 65 -10.70 5.55 11.31
C PRO A 65 -9.37 5.33 10.59
N ARG A 66 -8.42 4.65 11.24
CA ARG A 66 -7.06 4.40 10.74
C ARG A 66 -6.30 5.67 10.36
N ALA A 67 -6.58 6.80 11.05
CA ALA A 67 -6.03 8.12 10.73
C ALA A 67 -6.18 8.51 9.26
N GLY A 68 -7.29 8.12 8.64
CA GLY A 68 -7.60 8.45 7.25
C GLY A 68 -6.84 7.64 6.20
N ILE A 69 -6.06 6.65 6.59
CA ILE A 69 -5.32 5.79 5.67
C ILE A 69 -6.30 4.85 4.95
N VAL A 70 -6.36 4.94 3.63
CA VAL A 70 -7.30 4.20 2.77
C VAL A 70 -6.62 3.19 1.86
N HIS A 71 -5.31 3.28 1.73
CA HIS A 71 -4.47 2.35 0.98
C HIS A 71 -3.07 2.33 1.58
N ARG A 72 -2.23 1.43 1.12
CA ARG A 72 -0.90 1.26 1.68
C ARG A 72 0.15 1.06 0.60
N LEU A 73 1.38 1.42 0.94
CA LEU A 73 2.60 1.04 0.24
C LEU A 73 3.44 0.16 1.16
N ASP A 74 4.18 -0.78 0.61
CA ASP A 74 5.12 -1.58 1.39
C ASP A 74 6.22 -0.71 2.01
N LYS A 75 6.87 -1.20 3.05
CA LYS A 75 7.93 -0.48 3.76
C LYS A 75 8.98 0.11 2.82
N ASP A 76 9.44 -0.68 1.85
CA ASP A 76 10.50 -0.32 0.92
C ASP A 76 9.99 0.29 -0.40
N THR A 77 8.69 0.45 -0.55
CA THR A 77 8.09 1.12 -1.70
C THR A 77 7.99 2.61 -1.44
N THR A 78 8.45 3.42 -2.36
CA THR A 78 8.34 4.88 -2.33
C THR A 78 7.18 5.35 -3.19
N GLY A 79 6.71 6.56 -2.97
CA GLY A 79 5.76 7.22 -3.85
C GLY A 79 4.55 7.82 -3.15
N LEU A 80 3.57 8.18 -3.94
CA LEU A 80 2.44 8.97 -3.50
C LEU A 80 1.40 8.14 -2.75
N MET A 81 0.93 8.68 -1.63
CA MET A 81 -0.20 8.18 -0.86
C MET A 81 -1.18 9.31 -0.59
N VAL A 82 -2.45 9.04 -0.74
CA VAL A 82 -3.53 9.95 -0.34
C VAL A 82 -4.12 9.51 0.99
N VAL A 83 -4.33 10.47 1.88
CA VAL A 83 -4.87 10.28 3.22
C VAL A 83 -6.06 11.20 3.41
N ALA A 84 -7.14 10.71 4.01
CA ALA A 84 -8.31 11.52 4.32
C ALA A 84 -8.16 12.25 5.66
N LYS A 85 -8.45 13.54 5.69
CA LYS A 85 -8.47 14.35 6.93
C LYS A 85 -9.82 14.29 7.65
N THR A 86 -10.87 13.88 6.96
CA THR A 86 -12.24 13.83 7.44
C THR A 86 -12.90 12.49 7.10
N ILE A 87 -13.94 12.14 7.85
CA ILE A 87 -14.71 10.92 7.58
C ILE A 87 -15.41 10.97 6.21
N PRO A 88 -16.06 12.08 5.80
CA PRO A 88 -16.64 12.17 4.46
C PRO A 88 -15.63 11.99 3.34
N ALA A 89 -14.43 12.57 3.47
CA ALA A 89 -13.34 12.39 2.51
C ALA A 89 -12.87 10.93 2.47
N GLN A 90 -12.74 10.27 3.62
CA GLN A 90 -12.39 8.85 3.68
C GLN A 90 -13.42 7.97 2.96
N THR A 91 -14.69 8.19 3.22
CA THR A 91 -15.79 7.46 2.58
C THR A 91 -15.73 7.59 1.06
N LYS A 92 -15.50 8.81 0.56
CA LYS A 92 -15.37 9.07 -0.88
C LYS A 92 -14.16 8.39 -1.48
N LEU A 93 -12.99 8.49 -0.84
CA LEU A 93 -11.76 7.86 -1.32
C LEU A 93 -11.88 6.33 -1.37
N VAL A 94 -12.43 5.72 -0.32
CA VAL A 94 -12.66 4.26 -0.28
C VAL A 94 -13.57 3.83 -1.41
N ARG A 95 -14.66 4.54 -1.63
CA ARG A 95 -15.60 4.27 -2.73
C ARG A 95 -14.93 4.41 -4.09
N ASP A 96 -14.16 5.47 -4.30
CA ASP A 96 -13.47 5.71 -5.57
C ASP A 96 -12.38 4.67 -5.84
N LEU A 97 -11.68 4.20 -4.80
CA LEU A 97 -10.74 3.07 -4.92
C LEU A 97 -11.46 1.77 -5.29
N GLN A 98 -12.58 1.46 -4.64
CA GLN A 98 -13.38 0.27 -4.95
C GLN A 98 -13.94 0.29 -6.37
N LYS A 99 -14.32 1.46 -6.87
CA LYS A 99 -14.82 1.67 -8.24
C LYS A 99 -13.71 1.87 -9.26
N ARG A 100 -12.45 1.74 -8.86
CA ARG A 100 -11.27 1.91 -9.73
C ARG A 100 -11.20 3.28 -10.40
N LYS A 101 -11.72 4.31 -9.75
CA LYS A 101 -11.65 5.70 -10.22
C LYS A 101 -10.32 6.37 -9.88
N ILE A 102 -9.57 5.82 -8.94
CA ILE A 102 -8.22 6.26 -8.58
C ILE A 102 -7.24 5.30 -9.22
N THR A 103 -6.41 5.80 -10.12
CA THR A 103 -5.39 5.00 -10.80
C THR A 103 -4.21 4.73 -9.88
N ARG A 104 -3.86 3.45 -9.73
CA ARG A 104 -2.68 3.01 -8.97
C ARG A 104 -1.60 2.56 -9.94
N GLU A 105 -0.68 3.46 -10.25
CA GLU A 105 0.46 3.20 -11.13
C GLU A 105 1.78 3.15 -10.36
N TYR A 106 2.60 2.19 -10.74
CA TYR A 106 3.91 1.94 -10.16
C TYR A 106 4.96 1.78 -11.25
N GLU A 107 6.21 2.02 -10.88
CA GLU A 107 7.36 1.59 -11.66
C GLU A 107 8.18 0.60 -10.86
N ALA A 108 8.71 -0.39 -11.54
CA ALA A 108 9.59 -1.40 -10.93
C ALA A 108 10.59 -1.91 -11.95
N VAL A 109 11.68 -2.48 -11.44
CA VAL A 109 12.68 -3.19 -12.23
C VAL A 109 12.57 -4.67 -11.92
N ALA A 110 12.26 -5.45 -12.93
CA ALA A 110 12.13 -6.90 -12.84
C ALA A 110 13.38 -7.60 -13.38
N SER A 111 13.70 -8.75 -12.79
CA SER A 111 14.81 -9.59 -13.25
C SER A 111 14.48 -10.27 -14.58
N GLY A 112 15.46 -10.35 -15.44
CA GLY A 112 15.34 -10.97 -16.77
C GLY A 112 14.86 -9.99 -17.83
N ILE A 113 14.87 -10.48 -19.06
CA ILE A 113 14.39 -9.71 -20.22
C ILE A 113 12.96 -10.12 -20.54
N MET A 114 12.09 -9.14 -20.55
CA MET A 114 10.69 -9.31 -20.94
C MET A 114 10.47 -8.66 -22.30
N THR A 115 9.77 -9.36 -23.18
CA THR A 115 9.56 -8.89 -24.56
C THR A 115 8.19 -8.29 -24.80
N LYS A 116 7.27 -8.46 -23.85
CA LYS A 116 5.84 -8.17 -24.07
C LYS A 116 5.19 -7.82 -22.74
N GLY A 117 4.37 -6.78 -22.75
CA GLY A 117 3.48 -6.48 -21.65
C GLY A 117 2.35 -7.49 -21.51
N GLY A 118 1.62 -7.42 -20.41
CA GLY A 118 0.53 -8.34 -20.15
C GLY A 118 -0.22 -8.06 -18.86
N THR A 119 -0.96 -9.06 -18.45
CA THR A 119 -1.78 -9.04 -17.24
C THR A 119 -1.53 -10.29 -16.42
N VAL A 120 -1.31 -10.13 -15.11
CA VAL A 120 -1.31 -11.23 -14.15
C VAL A 120 -2.62 -11.16 -13.38
N ASP A 121 -3.49 -12.12 -13.63
CA ASP A 121 -4.79 -12.28 -12.95
C ASP A 121 -4.72 -13.58 -12.14
N GLN A 122 -4.16 -13.49 -10.94
CA GLN A 122 -3.95 -14.63 -10.07
C GLN A 122 -4.34 -14.28 -8.63
N PRO A 123 -5.23 -15.06 -8.00
CA PRO A 123 -5.66 -14.82 -6.64
C PRO A 123 -4.51 -15.00 -5.65
N MET A 124 -4.54 -14.23 -4.58
CA MET A 124 -3.48 -14.18 -3.58
C MET A 124 -4.01 -14.47 -2.18
N ALA A 125 -3.21 -15.19 -1.40
CA ALA A 125 -3.44 -15.46 0.02
C ALA A 125 -2.13 -15.44 0.79
N ARG A 126 -2.22 -15.48 2.13
CA ARG A 126 -1.04 -15.71 2.96
C ARG A 126 -0.49 -17.10 2.68
N HIS A 127 0.84 -17.20 2.63
CA HIS A 127 1.51 -18.49 2.47
C HIS A 127 1.08 -19.45 3.59
N ALA A 128 0.81 -20.72 3.25
CA ALA A 128 0.23 -21.70 4.16
C ALA A 128 1.09 -21.96 5.43
N THR A 129 2.40 -21.93 5.28
CA THR A 129 3.35 -22.21 6.37
C THR A 129 4.14 -20.96 6.79
N LYS A 130 4.59 -20.15 5.85
CA LYS A 130 5.34 -18.91 6.11
C LYS A 130 4.38 -17.72 6.14
N ARG A 131 3.70 -17.54 7.25
CA ARG A 131 2.60 -16.55 7.42
C ARG A 131 2.98 -15.09 7.18
N THR A 132 4.25 -14.75 7.16
CA THR A 132 4.75 -13.42 6.81
C THR A 132 4.79 -13.18 5.31
N LEU A 133 4.65 -14.22 4.50
CA LEU A 133 4.68 -14.17 3.05
C LEU A 133 3.30 -14.27 2.45
N MET A 134 3.13 -13.60 1.31
CA MET A 134 1.98 -13.74 0.43
C MET A 134 2.35 -14.64 -0.75
N ALA A 135 1.35 -15.33 -1.31
CA ALA A 135 1.54 -16.22 -2.44
C ALA A 135 0.30 -16.25 -3.33
N VAL A 136 0.49 -16.65 -4.60
CA VAL A 136 -0.63 -17.04 -5.46
C VAL A 136 -1.24 -18.34 -4.93
N HIS A 137 -2.56 -18.32 -4.75
CA HIS A 137 -3.30 -19.47 -4.24
C HIS A 137 -4.72 -19.49 -4.81
N PRO A 138 -5.23 -20.64 -5.29
CA PRO A 138 -6.56 -20.72 -5.90
C PRO A 138 -7.71 -20.26 -5.01
N MET A 139 -7.56 -20.41 -3.69
CA MET A 139 -8.55 -19.99 -2.69
C MET A 139 -8.32 -18.58 -2.16
N GLY A 140 -7.39 -17.85 -2.76
CA GLY A 140 -7.05 -16.48 -2.37
C GLY A 140 -8.07 -15.45 -2.85
N LYS A 141 -7.82 -14.21 -2.47
CA LYS A 141 -8.61 -13.07 -2.94
C LYS A 141 -8.19 -12.67 -4.36
N PRO A 142 -9.12 -12.28 -5.22
CA PRO A 142 -8.79 -11.80 -6.57
C PRO A 142 -7.74 -10.70 -6.54
N ALA A 143 -6.76 -10.80 -7.44
CA ALA A 143 -5.72 -9.80 -7.61
C ALA A 143 -5.33 -9.70 -9.08
N VAL A 144 -5.31 -8.47 -9.62
CA VAL A 144 -5.03 -8.20 -11.02
C VAL A 144 -3.99 -7.11 -11.15
N THR A 145 -2.89 -7.44 -11.83
CA THR A 145 -1.79 -6.52 -12.14
C THR A 145 -1.61 -6.44 -13.66
N HIS A 146 -1.70 -5.23 -14.22
CA HIS A 146 -1.34 -4.97 -15.61
C HIS A 146 0.07 -4.41 -15.66
N TYR A 147 0.86 -4.84 -16.63
CA TYR A 147 2.22 -4.34 -16.79
C TYR A 147 2.55 -4.10 -18.24
N ARG A 148 3.42 -3.11 -18.47
CA ARG A 148 4.02 -2.84 -19.78
C ARG A 148 5.51 -2.58 -19.65
N ILE A 149 6.24 -2.90 -20.70
CA ILE A 149 7.68 -2.71 -20.76
C ILE A 149 7.98 -1.26 -21.11
N MET A 150 8.81 -0.63 -20.27
CA MET A 150 9.28 0.73 -20.49
C MET A 150 10.66 0.75 -21.12
N GLU A 151 11.56 -0.12 -20.66
CA GLU A 151 12.94 -0.17 -21.10
C GLU A 151 13.55 -1.54 -20.76
N ASN A 152 14.36 -2.09 -21.65
CA ASN A 152 15.15 -3.29 -21.42
C ASN A 152 16.61 -2.90 -21.16
N PHE A 153 17.16 -3.45 -20.08
CA PHE A 153 18.59 -3.44 -19.76
C PHE A 153 19.20 -4.80 -20.07
N ARG A 154 20.47 -4.99 -19.77
CA ARG A 154 21.14 -6.26 -20.11
C ARG A 154 20.49 -7.49 -19.48
N ASN A 155 20.14 -7.41 -18.19
CA ASN A 155 19.58 -8.53 -17.41
C ASN A 155 18.29 -8.17 -16.69
N TYR A 156 17.72 -6.99 -16.95
CA TYR A 156 16.57 -6.44 -16.24
C TYR A 156 15.64 -5.72 -17.19
N THR A 157 14.40 -5.60 -16.75
CA THR A 157 13.37 -4.85 -17.48
C THR A 157 12.73 -3.84 -16.54
N ARG A 158 12.68 -2.56 -16.94
CA ARG A 158 11.88 -1.54 -16.25
C ARG A 158 10.45 -1.61 -16.74
N LEU A 159 9.53 -1.71 -15.79
CA LEU A 159 8.10 -1.88 -16.03
C LEU A 159 7.32 -0.70 -15.48
N ARG A 160 6.23 -0.38 -16.14
CA ARG A 160 5.12 0.38 -15.55
C ARG A 160 3.98 -0.60 -15.26
N LEU A 161 3.44 -0.53 -14.05
CA LEU A 161 2.41 -1.43 -13.58
C LEU A 161 1.19 -0.63 -13.13
N ARG A 162 0.02 -1.15 -13.45
CA ARG A 162 -1.26 -0.59 -13.01
C ARG A 162 -2.04 -1.68 -12.28
N LEU A 163 -2.49 -1.35 -11.06
CA LEU A 163 -3.24 -2.30 -10.22
C LEU A 163 -4.73 -2.06 -10.32
N GLU A 164 -5.50 -3.12 -10.50
CA GLU A 164 -6.95 -3.12 -10.28
C GLU A 164 -7.30 -3.40 -8.83
N THR A 165 -6.44 -4.13 -8.13
CA THR A 165 -6.53 -4.48 -6.71
C THR A 165 -5.25 -4.07 -6.00
N GLY A 166 -5.28 -3.94 -4.69
CA GLY A 166 -4.11 -3.54 -3.89
C GLY A 166 -3.82 -4.52 -2.77
N ARG A 167 -3.59 -5.80 -3.07
CA ARG A 167 -3.23 -6.81 -2.07
C ARG A 167 -1.81 -6.58 -1.56
N THR A 168 -1.56 -7.01 -0.33
CA THR A 168 -0.22 -6.95 0.27
C THR A 168 0.82 -7.64 -0.61
N HIS A 169 1.91 -6.96 -0.93
CA HIS A 169 3.00 -7.46 -1.78
C HIS A 169 2.55 -7.90 -3.19
N GLN A 170 1.46 -7.37 -3.70
CA GLN A 170 0.85 -7.86 -4.94
C GLN A 170 1.82 -7.86 -6.13
N ILE A 171 2.49 -6.74 -6.39
CA ILE A 171 3.42 -6.65 -7.53
C ILE A 171 4.56 -7.63 -7.36
N ARG A 172 5.15 -7.73 -6.17
CA ARG A 172 6.24 -8.66 -5.86
C ARG A 172 5.83 -10.11 -6.13
N VAL A 173 4.68 -10.52 -5.61
CA VAL A 173 4.16 -11.88 -5.76
C VAL A 173 3.80 -12.19 -7.21
N HIS A 174 3.11 -11.29 -7.90
CA HIS A 174 2.71 -11.50 -9.29
C HIS A 174 3.91 -11.56 -10.23
N MET A 175 4.90 -10.69 -10.04
CA MET A 175 6.10 -10.71 -10.88
C MET A 175 6.96 -11.95 -10.65
N ALA A 176 7.09 -12.40 -9.39
CA ALA A 176 7.76 -13.67 -9.09
C ALA A 176 7.00 -14.87 -9.69
N HIS A 177 5.67 -14.84 -9.67
CA HIS A 177 4.84 -15.90 -10.24
C HIS A 177 5.08 -16.11 -11.74
N ILE A 178 5.32 -15.04 -12.50
CA ILE A 178 5.64 -15.11 -13.92
C ILE A 178 7.16 -15.24 -14.18
N ALA A 179 7.95 -15.61 -13.17
CA ALA A 179 9.38 -15.84 -13.22
C ALA A 179 10.24 -14.59 -13.52
N HIS A 180 9.72 -13.41 -13.20
CA HIS A 180 10.41 -12.12 -13.31
C HIS A 180 10.36 -11.35 -11.99
N PRO A 181 10.95 -11.87 -10.90
CA PRO A 181 10.91 -11.19 -9.60
C PRO A 181 11.53 -9.79 -9.69
N LEU A 182 11.08 -8.90 -8.82
CA LEU A 182 11.62 -7.55 -8.75
C LEU A 182 13.07 -7.58 -8.28
N LEU A 183 13.87 -6.62 -8.76
CA LEU A 183 15.26 -6.46 -8.33
C LEU A 183 15.33 -6.27 -6.81
N GLY A 184 16.14 -7.08 -6.15
CA GLY A 184 16.30 -7.07 -4.70
C GLY A 184 15.29 -7.91 -3.91
N ASP A 185 14.40 -8.56 -4.61
CA ASP A 185 13.36 -9.39 -3.97
C ASP A 185 13.73 -10.87 -3.94
#